data_6f5d66489478adf482639a76822e0b28
#
_entry.id   6f5d66489478adf482639a76822e0b28
#
_cell.length_a   1.000
_cell.length_b   1.000
_cell.length_c   1.000
_cell.angle_alpha   90.00
_cell.angle_beta   90.00
_cell.angle_gamma   90.00
#
_symmetry.space_group_name_H-M   'P 1'
#
loop_
_entity.id
_entity.type
_entity.pdbx_description
1 polymer ?
#
loop_
_entity_poly.entity_id
_entity_poly.type
_entity_poly.pdbx_seq_one_letter_code
_entity_poly.pdbx_strand_id
1 'polypeptide(L)'
;MILQLADKSLDLSQPRIMGVLNCTPDSFSDGGRYQEFDSALRHAAQMIEEGADIIDVGGESTRPGSPEVSIDEELQRVVPVIEALHREFDVPLSVDTSKAEVMLAAAAAGAGMINDVAALRNPGALDAAALVHRQSGVAVCLMHMQGTPRTMQESPAYQNVVNEVLQFLLQRANVAETAGIAASSLVLDPGFGFGKTVKHNLSLLHHLGVYADYTYPILVGLSRKAMIKKILASDSSERLIGSVTLALLAAQRGAHIVRVHDVKATADALTLLQALINNESDPV
;
A
#
# COMPACT_ATOMS: atom_id res chain seq x y z
N MET A 1 -2.06 -11.79 14.52
CA MET A 1 -0.89 -11.87 13.60
C MET A 1 -0.02 -10.63 13.82
N ILE A 2 1.29 -10.76 13.92
CA ILE A 2 2.21 -9.62 14.09
C ILE A 2 3.05 -9.49 12.84
N LEU A 3 3.09 -8.30 12.25
CA LEU A 3 3.98 -7.95 11.14
C LEU A 3 5.20 -7.18 11.70
N GLN A 4 6.41 -7.67 11.42
CA GLN A 4 7.65 -6.96 11.77
C GLN A 4 7.98 -5.95 10.66
N LEU A 5 8.32 -4.74 11.06
CA LEU A 5 8.60 -3.59 10.18
C LEU A 5 9.93 -2.95 10.63
N ALA A 6 11.03 -3.62 10.38
CA ALA A 6 12.35 -3.33 10.90
C ALA A 6 12.38 -3.33 12.45
N ASP A 7 12.64 -2.19 13.06
CA ASP A 7 12.68 -2.01 14.53
C ASP A 7 11.29 -1.93 15.19
N LYS A 8 10.21 -1.86 14.39
CA LYS A 8 8.83 -1.74 14.85
C LYS A 8 8.02 -3.02 14.58
N SER A 9 6.89 -3.15 15.25
CA SER A 9 5.94 -4.25 15.01
C SER A 9 4.52 -3.72 14.96
N LEU A 10 3.69 -4.36 14.15
CA LEU A 10 2.28 -4.02 13.97
C LEU A 10 1.41 -5.23 14.26
N ASP A 11 0.51 -5.11 15.22
CA ASP A 11 -0.51 -6.13 15.48
C ASP A 11 -1.63 -6.03 14.43
N LEU A 12 -1.78 -7.08 13.64
CA LEU A 12 -2.79 -7.21 12.60
C LEU A 12 -4.03 -8.01 13.05
N SER A 13 -4.28 -8.11 14.36
CA SER A 13 -5.51 -8.70 14.90
C SER A 13 -6.75 -7.88 14.51
N GLN A 14 -6.54 -6.60 14.20
CA GLN A 14 -7.53 -5.68 13.67
C GLN A 14 -7.02 -5.04 12.38
N PRO A 15 -7.90 -4.59 11.46
CA PRO A 15 -7.49 -3.87 10.26
C PRO A 15 -6.72 -2.60 10.61
N ARG A 16 -5.58 -2.38 9.92
CA ARG A 16 -4.69 -1.24 10.10
C ARG A 16 -4.77 -0.27 8.93
N ILE A 17 -4.50 0.99 9.19
CA ILE A 17 -4.58 2.06 8.21
C ILE A 17 -3.18 2.43 7.74
N MET A 18 -2.93 2.32 6.44
CA MET A 18 -1.75 2.85 5.77
C MET A 18 -2.12 4.15 5.06
N GLY A 19 -1.63 5.28 5.57
CA GLY A 19 -1.84 6.61 4.99
C GLY A 19 -0.91 6.85 3.80
N VAL A 20 -1.46 7.32 2.68
CA VAL A 20 -0.71 7.60 1.44
C VAL A 20 -0.10 8.99 1.48
N LEU A 21 1.23 9.08 1.48
CA LEU A 21 1.98 10.33 1.38
C LEU A 21 2.69 10.43 0.01
N ASN A 22 2.09 11.18 -0.92
CA ASN A 22 2.70 11.41 -2.24
C ASN A 22 3.63 12.62 -2.21
N CYS A 23 4.92 12.38 -2.46
CA CYS A 23 5.97 13.41 -2.61
C CYS A 23 6.19 13.74 -4.09
N THR A 24 5.11 14.08 -4.81
CA THR A 24 5.17 14.45 -6.23
C THR A 24 4.86 15.93 -6.41
N PRO A 25 5.44 16.63 -7.42
CA PRO A 25 5.25 18.08 -7.64
C PRO A 25 3.78 18.49 -7.74
N ASP A 26 2.92 17.66 -8.33
CA ASP A 26 1.48 17.91 -8.46
C ASP A 26 0.72 17.84 -7.12
N SER A 27 1.34 17.30 -6.07
CA SER A 27 0.70 17.15 -4.77
C SER A 27 0.77 18.43 -3.94
N PHE A 28 1.66 19.38 -4.29
CA PHE A 28 1.95 20.59 -3.53
C PHE A 28 2.19 21.75 -4.51
N SER A 29 1.14 22.27 -5.15
CA SER A 29 1.22 23.38 -6.12
C SER A 29 1.64 24.67 -5.42
N ASP A 30 2.57 25.41 -6.06
CA ASP A 30 2.98 26.81 -5.87
C ASP A 30 4.16 27.16 -4.96
N GLY A 31 5.04 26.24 -4.54
CA GLY A 31 6.02 26.70 -3.54
C GLY A 31 7.36 26.02 -3.40
N GLY A 32 8.10 25.71 -4.41
CA GLY A 32 9.50 25.26 -4.31
C GLY A 32 9.77 24.09 -3.33
N ARG A 33 10.91 23.41 -3.47
CA ARG A 33 11.25 22.15 -2.74
C ARG A 33 11.12 22.22 -1.21
N TYR A 34 11.41 23.35 -0.58
CA TYR A 34 11.28 23.49 0.89
C TYR A 34 9.82 23.49 1.34
N GLN A 35 8.93 24.13 0.61
CA GLN A 35 7.50 24.16 0.93
C GLN A 35 6.85 22.79 0.69
N GLU A 36 7.29 22.06 -0.33
CA GLU A 36 6.88 20.68 -0.58
C GLU A 36 7.27 19.75 0.56
N PHE A 37 8.50 19.82 1.05
CA PHE A 37 8.99 19.04 2.16
C PHE A 37 8.21 19.32 3.46
N ASP A 38 8.09 20.60 3.84
CA ASP A 38 7.33 20.99 5.04
C ASP A 38 5.85 20.60 4.96
N SER A 39 5.27 20.67 3.75
CA SER A 39 3.89 20.25 3.52
C SER A 39 3.72 18.74 3.66
N ALA A 40 4.69 17.94 3.17
CA ALA A 40 4.70 16.49 3.35
C ALA A 40 4.77 16.10 4.83
N LEU A 41 5.64 16.74 5.61
CA LEU A 41 5.74 16.48 7.05
C LEU A 41 4.45 16.85 7.80
N ARG A 42 3.86 18.03 7.51
CA ARG A 42 2.58 18.42 8.12
C ARG A 42 1.45 17.45 7.77
N HIS A 43 1.40 16.99 6.52
CA HIS A 43 0.38 16.03 6.09
C HIS A 43 0.57 14.67 6.74
N ALA A 44 1.81 14.20 6.88
CA ALA A 44 2.10 12.97 7.61
C ALA A 44 1.70 13.09 9.08
N ALA A 45 2.06 14.20 9.76
CA ALA A 45 1.64 14.46 11.13
C ALA A 45 0.12 14.43 11.29
N GLN A 46 -0.60 15.08 10.38
CA GLN A 46 -2.07 15.05 10.36
C GLN A 46 -2.61 13.62 10.20
N MET A 47 -2.07 12.83 9.25
CA MET A 47 -2.50 11.44 9.07
C MET A 47 -2.26 10.58 10.32
N ILE A 48 -1.15 10.80 11.04
CA ILE A 48 -0.83 10.12 12.30
C ILE A 48 -1.86 10.49 13.37
N GLU A 49 -2.15 11.79 13.55
CA GLU A 49 -3.20 12.27 14.46
C GLU A 49 -4.58 11.73 14.12
N GLU A 50 -4.87 11.54 12.83
CA GLU A 50 -6.10 10.98 12.31
C GLU A 50 -6.22 9.45 12.49
N GLY A 51 -5.14 8.77 12.91
CA GLY A 51 -5.11 7.34 13.22
C GLY A 51 -4.48 6.47 12.14
N ALA A 52 -3.53 6.97 11.35
CA ALA A 52 -2.72 6.13 10.48
C ALA A 52 -1.74 5.29 11.31
N ASP A 53 -1.74 3.97 11.07
CA ASP A 53 -0.81 3.01 11.69
C ASP A 53 0.52 2.89 10.92
N ILE A 54 0.53 3.24 9.63
CA ILE A 54 1.70 3.24 8.74
C ILE A 54 1.60 4.48 7.84
N ILE A 55 2.72 5.12 7.54
CA ILE A 55 2.82 6.15 6.49
C ILE A 55 3.57 5.59 5.29
N ASP A 56 2.94 5.58 4.11
CA ASP A 56 3.50 5.06 2.86
C ASP A 56 3.96 6.20 1.96
N VAL A 57 5.27 6.38 1.85
CA VAL A 57 5.92 7.51 1.16
C VAL A 57 6.23 7.13 -0.26
N GLY A 58 5.64 7.84 -1.24
CA GLY A 58 5.85 7.59 -2.66
C GLY A 58 6.38 8.82 -3.41
N GLY A 59 7.46 8.65 -4.18
CA GLY A 59 8.09 9.69 -5.01
C GLY A 59 7.68 9.66 -6.48
N GLU A 60 7.06 8.58 -6.93
CA GLU A 60 6.59 8.38 -8.31
C GLU A 60 5.08 8.07 -8.33
N SER A 61 4.38 8.67 -9.29
CA SER A 61 2.95 8.38 -9.47
C SER A 61 2.76 7.10 -10.28
N THR A 62 2.09 6.11 -9.69
CA THR A 62 1.71 4.86 -10.38
C THR A 62 0.36 4.95 -11.12
N ARG A 63 -0.19 6.16 -11.30
CA ARG A 63 -1.41 6.39 -12.07
C ARG A 63 -1.19 6.07 -13.55
N PRO A 64 -2.22 5.58 -14.27
CA PRO A 64 -2.11 5.37 -15.72
C PRO A 64 -1.64 6.63 -16.45
N GLY A 65 -0.59 6.49 -17.29
CA GLY A 65 -0.07 7.60 -18.09
C GLY A 65 0.86 8.56 -17.36
N SER A 66 1.17 8.38 -16.09
CA SER A 66 2.16 9.20 -15.39
C SER A 66 3.56 9.03 -16.01
N PRO A 67 4.34 10.14 -16.14
CA PRO A 67 5.72 10.07 -16.60
C PRO A 67 6.57 9.25 -15.59
N GLU A 68 7.62 8.63 -16.11
CA GLU A 68 8.62 7.95 -15.30
C GLU A 68 9.50 8.97 -14.59
N VAL A 69 9.78 8.72 -13.34
CA VAL A 69 10.68 9.52 -12.52
C VAL A 69 12.06 8.85 -12.52
N SER A 70 13.14 9.61 -12.66
CA SER A 70 14.48 9.06 -12.55
C SER A 70 14.78 8.58 -11.13
N ILE A 71 15.76 7.67 -10.98
CA ILE A 71 16.21 7.19 -9.65
C ILE A 71 16.65 8.38 -8.78
N ASP A 72 17.49 9.26 -9.31
CA ASP A 72 18.01 10.42 -8.57
C ASP A 72 16.88 11.36 -8.10
N GLU A 73 15.87 11.58 -8.93
CA GLU A 73 14.74 12.42 -8.59
C GLU A 73 13.85 11.76 -7.53
N GLU A 74 13.60 10.45 -7.61
CA GLU A 74 12.82 9.73 -6.61
C GLU A 74 13.55 9.70 -5.26
N LEU A 75 14.87 9.45 -5.26
CA LEU A 75 15.71 9.54 -4.06
C LEU A 75 15.61 10.93 -3.39
N GLN A 76 15.71 12.00 -4.17
CA GLN A 76 15.59 13.38 -3.66
C GLN A 76 14.22 13.70 -3.07
N ARG A 77 13.15 13.03 -3.52
CA ARG A 77 11.79 13.22 -3.03
C ARG A 77 11.51 12.43 -1.76
N VAL A 78 11.92 11.16 -1.69
CA VAL A 78 11.47 10.26 -0.62
C VAL A 78 12.44 10.18 0.56
N VAL A 79 13.76 10.14 0.31
CA VAL A 79 14.75 9.90 1.37
C VAL A 79 14.71 10.97 2.47
N PRO A 80 14.76 12.28 2.15
CA PRO A 80 14.72 13.32 3.20
C PRO A 80 13.43 13.30 4.01
N VAL A 81 12.30 12.96 3.37
CA VAL A 81 11.00 12.86 4.05
C VAL A 81 10.99 11.68 5.02
N ILE A 82 11.47 10.50 4.59
CA ILE A 82 11.57 9.31 5.45
C ILE A 82 12.49 9.57 6.64
N GLU A 83 13.68 10.17 6.43
CA GLU A 83 14.61 10.52 7.52
C GLU A 83 13.97 11.45 8.56
N ALA A 84 13.26 12.47 8.12
CA ALA A 84 12.60 13.40 9.01
C ALA A 84 11.46 12.74 9.78
N LEU A 85 10.60 11.98 9.11
CA LEU A 85 9.49 11.26 9.73
C LEU A 85 9.99 10.21 10.74
N HIS A 86 11.04 9.46 10.40
CA HIS A 86 11.63 8.45 11.29
C HIS A 86 12.18 9.07 12.58
N ARG A 87 12.75 10.28 12.48
CA ARG A 87 13.27 11.02 13.64
C ARG A 87 12.17 11.62 14.52
N GLU A 88 11.07 12.08 13.90
CA GLU A 88 10.06 12.90 14.56
C GLU A 88 8.89 12.10 15.12
N PHE A 89 8.56 10.94 14.50
CA PHE A 89 7.36 10.18 14.83
C PHE A 89 7.68 8.70 15.10
N ASP A 90 6.98 8.15 16.10
CA ASP A 90 7.05 6.72 16.40
C ASP A 90 5.96 5.95 15.62
N VAL A 91 6.01 6.02 14.29
CA VAL A 91 5.10 5.32 13.38
C VAL A 91 5.92 4.50 12.38
N PRO A 92 5.50 3.29 12.00
CA PRO A 92 6.10 2.56 10.90
C PRO A 92 6.04 3.33 9.59
N LEU A 93 7.14 3.35 8.83
CA LEU A 93 7.24 3.99 7.53
C LEU A 93 7.37 2.93 6.44
N SER A 94 6.67 3.14 5.34
CA SER A 94 6.77 2.36 4.10
C SER A 94 7.28 3.24 2.96
N VAL A 95 8.02 2.68 2.02
CA VAL A 95 8.38 3.33 0.75
C VAL A 95 7.65 2.66 -0.41
N ASP A 96 6.86 3.44 -1.18
CA ASP A 96 6.21 2.98 -2.42
C ASP A 96 7.18 3.20 -3.59
N THR A 97 7.91 2.13 -3.95
CA THR A 97 8.91 2.16 -5.02
C THR A 97 9.14 0.78 -5.63
N SER A 98 9.55 0.76 -6.92
CA SER A 98 9.96 -0.45 -7.62
C SER A 98 11.45 -0.44 -8.03
N LYS A 99 12.23 0.53 -7.54
CA LYS A 99 13.64 0.73 -7.90
C LYS A 99 14.56 0.28 -6.77
N ALA A 100 15.52 -0.57 -7.09
CA ALA A 100 16.44 -1.18 -6.13
C ALA A 100 17.23 -0.14 -5.31
N GLU A 101 17.74 0.91 -5.96
CA GLU A 101 18.51 1.97 -5.31
C GLU A 101 17.67 2.77 -4.32
N VAL A 102 16.40 3.01 -4.65
CA VAL A 102 15.46 3.71 -3.76
C VAL A 102 15.10 2.82 -2.56
N MET A 103 14.89 1.50 -2.76
CA MET A 103 14.65 0.55 -1.68
C MET A 103 15.79 0.56 -0.66
N LEU A 104 17.05 0.52 -1.14
CA LEU A 104 18.25 0.53 -0.28
C LEU A 104 18.36 1.84 0.50
N ALA A 105 18.20 2.98 -0.16
CA ALA A 105 18.33 4.29 0.46
C ALA A 105 17.20 4.58 1.46
N ALA A 106 15.96 4.22 1.11
CA ALA A 106 14.81 4.39 1.99
C ALA A 106 14.90 3.53 3.26
N ALA A 107 15.36 2.27 3.14
CA ALA A 107 15.61 1.42 4.29
C ALA A 107 16.70 1.99 5.21
N ALA A 108 17.79 2.52 4.64
CA ALA A 108 18.84 3.19 5.41
C ALA A 108 18.35 4.48 6.10
N ALA A 109 17.34 5.16 5.53
CA ALA A 109 16.69 6.33 6.08
C ALA A 109 15.64 6.03 7.18
N GLY A 110 15.28 4.74 7.39
CA GLY A 110 14.37 4.31 8.44
C GLY A 110 13.03 3.74 7.94
N ALA A 111 12.87 3.47 6.63
CA ALA A 111 11.72 2.75 6.15
C ALA A 111 11.73 1.29 6.64
N GLY A 112 10.66 0.87 7.33
CA GLY A 112 10.48 -0.50 7.83
C GLY A 112 9.74 -1.42 6.84
N MET A 113 9.25 -0.88 5.71
CA MET A 113 8.53 -1.65 4.70
C MET A 113 8.84 -1.13 3.29
N ILE A 114 8.98 -2.05 2.34
CA ILE A 114 8.98 -1.78 0.90
C ILE A 114 7.61 -2.16 0.35
N ASN A 115 6.92 -1.22 -0.30
CA ASN A 115 5.67 -1.44 -1.00
C ASN A 115 5.93 -1.40 -2.51
N ASP A 116 6.03 -2.57 -3.16
CA ASP A 116 6.43 -2.64 -4.56
C ASP A 116 5.29 -3.09 -5.49
N VAL A 117 4.81 -2.16 -6.30
CA VAL A 117 3.78 -2.41 -7.33
C VAL A 117 4.23 -3.39 -8.42
N ALA A 118 5.53 -3.62 -8.56
CA ALA A 118 6.11 -4.59 -9.50
C ALA A 118 6.37 -5.96 -8.88
N ALA A 119 6.15 -6.15 -7.58
CA ALA A 119 6.40 -7.41 -6.85
C ALA A 119 7.82 -7.94 -7.03
N LEU A 120 8.82 -7.08 -6.88
CA LEU A 120 10.26 -7.36 -6.99
C LEU A 120 10.68 -7.96 -8.35
N ARG A 121 9.98 -7.58 -9.44
CA ARG A 121 10.31 -8.06 -10.80
C ARG A 121 11.28 -7.15 -11.54
N ASN A 122 11.48 -5.91 -11.07
CA ASN A 122 12.44 -4.99 -11.69
C ASN A 122 13.88 -5.43 -11.41
N PRO A 123 14.83 -5.11 -12.30
CA PRO A 123 16.24 -5.46 -12.12
C PRO A 123 16.78 -5.00 -10.75
N GLY A 124 17.42 -5.92 -10.03
CA GLY A 124 18.04 -5.66 -8.72
C GLY A 124 17.06 -5.54 -7.54
N ALA A 125 15.74 -5.38 -7.77
CA ALA A 125 14.77 -5.17 -6.71
C ALA A 125 14.70 -6.33 -5.70
N LEU A 126 14.73 -7.59 -6.18
CA LEU A 126 14.71 -8.76 -5.31
C LEU A 126 15.96 -8.83 -4.41
N ASP A 127 17.12 -8.59 -4.99
CA ASP A 127 18.39 -8.61 -4.24
C ASP A 127 18.47 -7.49 -3.21
N ALA A 128 18.01 -6.28 -3.59
CA ALA A 128 17.92 -5.12 -2.70
C ALA A 128 16.99 -5.39 -1.51
N ALA A 129 15.77 -5.86 -1.78
CA ALA A 129 14.78 -6.18 -0.74
C ALA A 129 15.30 -7.29 0.19
N ALA A 130 15.90 -8.37 -0.34
CA ALA A 130 16.48 -9.43 0.45
C ALA A 130 17.69 -8.96 1.29
N LEU A 131 18.48 -8.02 0.76
CA LEU A 131 19.61 -7.43 1.49
C LEU A 131 19.12 -6.63 2.71
N VAL A 132 18.19 -5.68 2.51
CA VAL A 132 17.70 -4.83 3.62
C VAL A 132 16.88 -5.64 4.62
N HIS A 133 16.14 -6.66 4.16
CA HIS A 133 15.47 -7.59 5.06
C HIS A 133 16.46 -8.31 6.00
N ARG A 134 17.56 -8.87 5.45
CA ARG A 134 18.58 -9.53 6.27
C ARG A 134 19.30 -8.59 7.24
N GLN A 135 19.49 -7.32 6.85
CA GLN A 135 20.19 -6.32 7.68
C GLN A 135 19.32 -5.77 8.80
N SER A 136 18.05 -5.50 8.53
CA SER A 136 17.21 -4.69 9.41
C SER A 136 15.78 -5.24 9.60
N GLY A 137 15.44 -6.37 8.98
CA GLY A 137 14.08 -6.94 9.12
C GLY A 137 12.99 -6.16 8.36
N VAL A 138 13.36 -5.39 7.33
CA VAL A 138 12.39 -4.63 6.50
C VAL A 138 11.38 -5.57 5.88
N ALA A 139 10.08 -5.27 6.03
CA ALA A 139 8.99 -6.03 5.42
C ALA A 139 8.82 -5.69 3.92
N VAL A 140 8.13 -6.55 3.19
CA VAL A 140 7.90 -6.36 1.76
C VAL A 140 6.45 -6.64 1.38
N CYS A 141 5.79 -5.67 0.74
CA CYS A 141 4.50 -5.85 0.10
C CYS A 141 4.71 -6.17 -1.39
N LEU A 142 4.13 -7.28 -1.81
CA LEU A 142 4.14 -7.77 -3.18
C LEU A 142 2.79 -7.52 -3.83
N MET A 143 2.72 -6.62 -4.83
CA MET A 143 1.46 -6.29 -5.49
C MET A 143 1.33 -6.96 -6.86
N HIS A 144 0.12 -7.42 -7.17
CA HIS A 144 -0.21 -7.91 -8.50
C HIS A 144 -0.61 -6.79 -9.46
N MET A 145 0.08 -6.74 -10.60
CA MET A 145 -0.28 -5.90 -11.75
C MET A 145 -0.11 -6.68 -13.05
N GLN A 146 -1.12 -6.60 -13.94
CA GLN A 146 -1.00 -7.07 -15.33
C GLN A 146 -0.45 -5.93 -16.19
N GLY A 147 0.63 -6.19 -16.94
CA GLY A 147 1.32 -5.16 -17.72
C GLY A 147 2.21 -4.24 -16.85
N THR A 148 2.29 -2.98 -17.24
CA THR A 148 3.01 -1.90 -16.55
C THR A 148 2.05 -0.76 -16.22
N PRO A 149 2.38 0.19 -15.35
CA PRO A 149 1.49 1.33 -15.06
C PRO A 149 1.01 2.08 -16.32
N ARG A 150 1.81 2.09 -17.39
CA ARG A 150 1.47 2.76 -18.66
C ARG A 150 0.50 1.95 -19.53
N THR A 151 0.61 0.63 -19.57
CA THR A 151 -0.14 -0.26 -20.48
C THR A 151 -1.24 -1.07 -19.80
N MET A 152 -1.27 -1.10 -18.48
CA MET A 152 -2.14 -1.97 -17.68
C MET A 152 -3.64 -1.83 -17.97
N GLN A 153 -4.08 -0.69 -18.51
CA GLN A 153 -5.51 -0.43 -18.77
C GLN A 153 -5.92 -0.68 -20.23
N GLU A 154 -5.00 -1.03 -21.13
CA GLU A 154 -5.29 -1.15 -22.56
C GLU A 154 -6.20 -2.33 -22.88
N SER A 155 -6.05 -3.48 -22.25
CA SER A 155 -6.92 -4.66 -22.45
C SER A 155 -6.73 -5.71 -21.35
N PRO A 156 -7.07 -5.40 -20.09
CA PRO A 156 -6.87 -6.36 -19.01
C PRO A 156 -7.77 -7.59 -19.18
N ALA A 157 -7.17 -8.76 -19.33
CA ALA A 157 -7.87 -10.02 -19.59
C ALA A 157 -7.46 -11.11 -18.60
N TYR A 158 -8.45 -11.80 -18.04
CA TYR A 158 -8.30 -12.94 -17.12
C TYR A 158 -9.35 -14.00 -17.47
N GLN A 159 -9.01 -15.27 -17.37
CA GLN A 159 -9.99 -16.35 -17.36
C GLN A 159 -10.66 -16.44 -15.99
N ASN A 160 -9.84 -16.38 -14.91
CA ASN A 160 -10.30 -16.32 -13.53
C ASN A 160 -9.38 -15.35 -12.74
N VAL A 161 -9.81 -14.09 -12.62
CA VAL A 161 -8.99 -13.04 -11.98
C VAL A 161 -8.60 -13.38 -10.53
N VAL A 162 -9.47 -14.03 -9.76
CA VAL A 162 -9.19 -14.39 -8.36
C VAL A 162 -8.06 -15.39 -8.28
N ASN A 163 -8.16 -16.48 -9.06
CA ASN A 163 -7.14 -17.55 -9.04
C ASN A 163 -5.82 -17.09 -9.67
N GLU A 164 -5.88 -16.37 -10.79
CA GLU A 164 -4.65 -15.91 -11.48
C GLU A 164 -3.85 -14.92 -10.64
N VAL A 165 -4.55 -13.97 -9.99
CA VAL A 165 -3.91 -13.02 -9.06
C VAL A 165 -3.33 -13.75 -7.85
N LEU A 166 -4.06 -14.70 -7.27
CA LEU A 166 -3.58 -15.49 -6.13
C LEU A 166 -2.33 -16.29 -6.50
N GLN A 167 -2.37 -17.04 -7.60
CA GLN A 167 -1.23 -17.85 -8.06
C GLN A 167 0.02 -16.97 -8.32
N PHE A 168 -0.16 -15.80 -8.94
CA PHE A 168 0.92 -14.85 -9.14
C PHE A 168 1.53 -14.42 -7.80
N LEU A 169 0.71 -14.01 -6.83
CA LEU A 169 1.20 -13.53 -5.53
C LEU A 169 1.92 -14.62 -4.76
N LEU A 170 1.39 -15.85 -4.74
CA LEU A 170 2.04 -17.00 -4.10
C LEU A 170 3.37 -17.36 -4.77
N GLN A 171 3.44 -17.29 -6.10
CA GLN A 171 4.69 -17.48 -6.83
C GLN A 171 5.72 -16.41 -6.45
N ARG A 172 5.30 -15.13 -6.37
CA ARG A 172 6.20 -14.05 -5.97
C ARG A 172 6.65 -14.16 -4.52
N ALA A 173 5.76 -14.56 -3.62
CA ALA A 173 6.12 -14.84 -2.22
C ALA A 173 7.18 -15.95 -2.13
N ASN A 174 6.99 -17.07 -2.83
CA ASN A 174 7.97 -18.16 -2.86
C ASN A 174 9.34 -17.73 -3.42
N VAL A 175 9.36 -16.86 -4.44
CA VAL A 175 10.62 -16.27 -4.96
C VAL A 175 11.29 -15.39 -3.90
N ALA A 176 10.54 -14.55 -3.20
CA ALA A 176 11.05 -13.70 -2.14
C ALA A 176 11.59 -14.52 -0.95
N GLU A 177 10.89 -15.57 -0.53
CA GLU A 177 11.34 -16.49 0.51
C GLU A 177 12.62 -17.24 0.12
N THR A 178 12.71 -17.69 -1.13
CA THR A 178 13.93 -18.33 -1.67
C THR A 178 15.12 -17.38 -1.66
N ALA A 179 14.88 -16.07 -1.84
CA ALA A 179 15.92 -15.03 -1.74
C ALA A 179 16.29 -14.68 -0.28
N GLY A 180 15.58 -15.24 0.71
CA GLY A 180 15.86 -15.08 2.14
C GLY A 180 15.00 -14.05 2.87
N ILE A 181 13.87 -13.61 2.28
CA ILE A 181 12.88 -12.78 2.99
C ILE A 181 11.94 -13.71 3.77
N ALA A 182 11.78 -13.49 5.06
CA ALA A 182 10.93 -14.34 5.89
C ALA A 182 9.46 -14.22 5.50
N ALA A 183 8.70 -15.33 5.45
CA ALA A 183 7.27 -15.34 5.15
C ALA A 183 6.47 -14.39 6.07
N SER A 184 6.85 -14.29 7.34
CA SER A 184 6.24 -13.39 8.32
C SER A 184 6.45 -11.89 8.05
N SER A 185 7.35 -11.55 7.12
CA SER A 185 7.63 -10.17 6.69
C SER A 185 7.12 -9.88 5.28
N LEU A 186 6.36 -10.80 4.67
CA LEU A 186 5.72 -10.61 3.38
C LEU A 186 4.25 -10.20 3.56
N VAL A 187 3.82 -9.24 2.74
CA VAL A 187 2.43 -8.78 2.64
C VAL A 187 1.99 -8.93 1.19
N LEU A 188 0.78 -9.38 0.93
CA LEU A 188 0.26 -9.56 -0.42
C LEU A 188 -0.81 -8.49 -0.74
N ASP A 189 -0.70 -7.85 -1.92
CA ASP A 189 -1.71 -6.91 -2.43
C ASP A 189 -2.27 -7.43 -3.76
N PRO A 190 -3.58 -7.72 -3.85
CA PRO A 190 -4.25 -8.10 -5.11
C PRO A 190 -4.17 -7.03 -6.19
N GLY A 191 -3.78 -5.78 -5.87
CA GLY A 191 -3.55 -4.71 -6.83
C GLY A 191 -4.84 -4.23 -7.49
N PHE A 192 -5.81 -3.79 -6.70
CA PHE A 192 -7.05 -3.20 -7.20
C PHE A 192 -6.77 -2.01 -8.11
N GLY A 193 -7.38 -1.99 -9.29
CA GLY A 193 -7.19 -0.94 -10.29
C GLY A 193 -5.96 -1.09 -11.19
N PHE A 194 -5.06 -2.02 -10.92
CA PHE A 194 -3.86 -2.26 -11.70
C PHE A 194 -4.07 -3.41 -12.70
N GLY A 195 -4.29 -3.06 -13.97
CA GLY A 195 -4.56 -4.04 -15.02
C GLY A 195 -5.86 -4.82 -14.78
N LYS A 196 -6.94 -4.16 -14.37
CA LYS A 196 -8.21 -4.80 -14.01
C LYS A 196 -9.42 -3.94 -14.38
N THR A 197 -10.45 -4.57 -14.96
CA THR A 197 -11.75 -3.94 -15.20
C THR A 197 -12.52 -3.73 -13.89
N VAL A 198 -13.62 -2.97 -13.90
CA VAL A 198 -14.52 -2.85 -12.75
C VAL A 198 -15.01 -4.22 -12.29
N LYS A 199 -15.42 -5.08 -13.22
CA LYS A 199 -15.88 -6.45 -12.94
C LYS A 199 -14.79 -7.28 -12.25
N HIS A 200 -13.54 -7.19 -12.72
CA HIS A 200 -12.41 -7.90 -12.11
C HIS A 200 -12.16 -7.42 -10.67
N ASN A 201 -12.20 -6.11 -10.44
CA ASN A 201 -12.03 -5.54 -9.10
C ASN A 201 -13.15 -5.95 -8.15
N LEU A 202 -14.41 -5.92 -8.59
CA LEU A 202 -15.54 -6.37 -7.78
C LEU A 202 -15.46 -7.86 -7.47
N SER A 203 -15.03 -8.69 -8.42
CA SER A 203 -14.81 -10.13 -8.20
C SER A 203 -13.72 -10.38 -7.17
N LEU A 204 -12.58 -9.68 -7.25
CA LEU A 204 -11.50 -9.77 -6.26
C LEU A 204 -11.96 -9.36 -4.87
N LEU A 205 -12.70 -8.24 -4.75
CA LEU A 205 -13.22 -7.79 -3.46
C LEU A 205 -14.24 -8.78 -2.88
N HIS A 206 -15.13 -9.31 -3.73
CA HIS A 206 -16.12 -10.30 -3.29
C HIS A 206 -15.49 -11.56 -2.71
N HIS A 207 -14.39 -12.03 -3.32
CA HIS A 207 -13.70 -13.26 -2.94
C HIS A 207 -12.39 -12.99 -2.16
N LEU A 208 -12.25 -11.82 -1.53
CA LEU A 208 -11.00 -11.45 -0.84
C LEU A 208 -10.64 -12.45 0.27
N GLY A 209 -11.62 -13.06 0.93
CA GLY A 209 -11.41 -14.08 1.95
C GLY A 209 -10.58 -15.29 1.50
N VAL A 210 -10.57 -15.61 0.20
CA VAL A 210 -9.74 -16.70 -0.34
C VAL A 210 -8.24 -16.43 -0.11
N TYR A 211 -7.83 -15.18 -0.04
CA TYR A 211 -6.43 -14.80 0.24
C TYR A 211 -6.10 -14.92 1.73
N ALA A 212 -7.11 -14.78 2.61
CA ALA A 212 -6.94 -14.92 4.06
C ALA A 212 -6.70 -16.38 4.51
N ASP A 213 -6.96 -17.37 3.66
CA ASP A 213 -6.65 -18.78 3.90
C ASP A 213 -5.13 -19.05 3.92
N TYR A 214 -4.33 -18.08 3.49
CA TYR A 214 -2.87 -18.16 3.50
C TYR A 214 -2.28 -17.36 4.68
N THR A 215 -1.03 -17.66 5.04
CA THR A 215 -0.37 -17.09 6.22
C THR A 215 0.10 -15.62 6.03
N TYR A 216 -0.07 -15.07 4.84
CA TYR A 216 0.40 -13.70 4.54
C TYR A 216 -0.68 -12.66 4.86
N PRO A 217 -0.33 -11.55 5.52
CA PRO A 217 -1.24 -10.41 5.62
C PRO A 217 -1.65 -9.87 4.24
N ILE A 218 -2.87 -9.38 4.15
CA ILE A 218 -3.43 -8.81 2.91
C ILE A 218 -3.52 -7.29 3.05
N LEU A 219 -2.86 -6.59 2.11
CA LEU A 219 -2.99 -5.14 1.93
C LEU A 219 -3.96 -4.86 0.78
N VAL A 220 -4.80 -3.85 0.95
CA VAL A 220 -5.79 -3.44 -0.06
C VAL A 220 -5.77 -1.93 -0.27
N GLY A 221 -5.54 -1.49 -1.50
CA GLY A 221 -5.60 -0.08 -1.91
C GLY A 221 -6.79 0.19 -2.84
N LEU A 222 -7.93 0.61 -2.29
CA LEU A 222 -9.16 0.94 -3.05
C LEU A 222 -9.48 2.44 -3.09
N SER A 223 -8.78 3.25 -2.27
CA SER A 223 -9.05 4.67 -2.07
C SER A 223 -8.89 5.47 -3.36
N ARG A 224 -9.90 6.26 -3.69
CA ARG A 224 -9.97 7.18 -4.83
C ARG A 224 -9.74 6.53 -6.21
N LYS A 225 -9.90 5.19 -6.32
CA LYS A 225 -9.73 4.46 -7.58
C LYS A 225 -10.81 4.80 -8.61
N ALA A 226 -10.43 4.74 -9.90
CA ALA A 226 -11.33 5.06 -11.03
C ALA A 226 -12.60 4.20 -11.07
N MET A 227 -12.56 2.98 -10.51
CA MET A 227 -13.74 2.11 -10.42
C MET A 227 -14.88 2.75 -9.63
N ILE A 228 -14.59 3.53 -8.58
CA ILE A 228 -15.61 4.22 -7.76
C ILE A 228 -16.42 5.16 -8.66
N LYS A 229 -15.74 6.03 -9.44
CA LYS A 229 -16.39 6.93 -10.39
C LYS A 229 -17.26 6.17 -11.39
N LYS A 230 -16.77 5.05 -11.93
CA LYS A 230 -17.50 4.24 -12.90
C LYS A 230 -18.74 3.57 -12.30
N ILE A 231 -18.69 3.12 -11.04
CA ILE A 231 -19.81 2.47 -10.36
C ILE A 231 -20.89 3.50 -9.97
N LEU A 232 -20.47 4.64 -9.41
CA LEU A 232 -21.40 5.67 -8.95
C LEU A 232 -21.98 6.50 -10.10
N ALA A 233 -21.48 6.34 -11.33
CA ALA A 233 -21.85 7.12 -12.51
C ALA A 233 -21.83 8.65 -12.24
N SER A 234 -20.93 9.09 -11.36
CA SER A 234 -20.80 10.45 -10.90
C SER A 234 -19.47 11.04 -11.34
N ASP A 235 -19.51 12.26 -11.87
CA ASP A 235 -18.31 13.05 -12.17
C ASP A 235 -17.75 13.78 -10.95
N SER A 236 -18.38 13.62 -9.78
CA SER A 236 -17.94 14.29 -8.57
C SER A 236 -16.48 13.91 -8.26
N SER A 237 -15.68 14.90 -7.92
CA SER A 237 -14.34 14.71 -7.35
C SER A 237 -14.43 14.00 -5.99
N GLU A 238 -15.62 13.96 -5.39
CA GLU A 238 -15.90 13.37 -4.09
C GLU A 238 -15.98 11.85 -4.19
N ARG A 239 -14.85 11.20 -4.01
CA ARG A 239 -14.77 9.73 -3.92
C ARG A 239 -14.70 9.25 -2.47
N LEU A 240 -14.87 10.14 -1.50
CA LEU A 240 -14.72 9.85 -0.07
C LEU A 240 -15.61 8.69 0.36
N ILE A 241 -16.92 8.80 0.20
CA ILE A 241 -17.89 7.77 0.62
C ILE A 241 -17.58 6.42 -0.04
N GLY A 242 -17.34 6.42 -1.35
CA GLY A 242 -16.98 5.20 -2.08
C GLY A 242 -15.64 4.59 -1.60
N SER A 243 -14.65 5.42 -1.29
CA SER A 243 -13.35 4.98 -0.76
C SER A 243 -13.50 4.32 0.61
N VAL A 244 -14.20 4.99 1.54
CA VAL A 244 -14.45 4.49 2.90
C VAL A 244 -15.30 3.22 2.87
N THR A 245 -16.36 3.20 2.07
CA THR A 245 -17.22 2.02 1.91
C THR A 245 -16.42 0.81 1.42
N LEU A 246 -15.59 0.97 0.39
CA LEU A 246 -14.79 -0.13 -0.15
C LEU A 246 -13.69 -0.58 0.82
N ALA A 247 -13.09 0.33 1.59
CA ALA A 247 -12.13 0.00 2.64
C ALA A 247 -12.80 -0.82 3.76
N LEU A 248 -13.98 -0.40 4.23
CA LEU A 248 -14.77 -1.13 5.23
C LEU A 248 -15.16 -2.53 4.74
N LEU A 249 -15.65 -2.65 3.50
CA LEU A 249 -15.98 -3.93 2.89
C LEU A 249 -14.76 -4.84 2.71
N ALA A 250 -13.58 -4.28 2.43
CA ALA A 250 -12.34 -5.05 2.35
C ALA A 250 -11.92 -5.56 3.74
N ALA A 251 -11.97 -4.72 4.78
CA ALA A 251 -11.69 -5.09 6.15
C ALA A 251 -12.59 -6.24 6.63
N GLN A 252 -13.90 -6.16 6.38
CA GLN A 252 -14.87 -7.23 6.70
C GLN A 252 -14.57 -8.55 5.96
N ARG A 253 -13.83 -8.50 4.83
CA ARG A 253 -13.46 -9.66 4.02
C ARG A 253 -12.03 -10.14 4.24
N GLY A 254 -11.37 -9.68 5.31
CA GLY A 254 -10.07 -10.17 5.72
C GLY A 254 -8.87 -9.33 5.21
N ALA A 255 -9.08 -8.07 4.76
CA ALA A 255 -7.96 -7.15 4.58
C ALA A 255 -7.36 -6.80 5.95
N HIS A 256 -6.06 -7.00 6.10
CA HIS A 256 -5.32 -6.67 7.31
C HIS A 256 -4.82 -5.22 7.31
N ILE A 257 -4.53 -4.67 6.12
CA ILE A 257 -4.07 -3.30 5.93
C ILE A 257 -4.90 -2.65 4.84
N VAL A 258 -5.47 -1.48 5.12
CA VAL A 258 -6.18 -0.65 4.13
C VAL A 258 -5.35 0.58 3.82
N ARG A 259 -4.91 0.72 2.55
CA ARG A 259 -4.10 1.84 2.06
C ARG A 259 -5.02 2.94 1.53
N VAL A 260 -5.02 4.10 2.19
CA VAL A 260 -6.01 5.16 1.99
C VAL A 260 -5.41 6.56 1.94
N HIS A 261 -6.14 7.50 1.30
CA HIS A 261 -5.85 8.93 1.33
C HIS A 261 -6.65 9.66 2.43
N ASP A 262 -7.82 9.14 2.78
CA ASP A 262 -8.79 9.78 3.68
C ASP A 262 -8.76 9.05 5.03
N VAL A 263 -7.68 9.28 5.80
CA VAL A 263 -7.37 8.53 7.03
C VAL A 263 -8.47 8.68 8.06
N LYS A 264 -8.83 9.90 8.46
CA LYS A 264 -9.84 10.15 9.52
C LYS A 264 -11.17 9.43 9.27
N ALA A 265 -11.71 9.59 8.06
CA ALA A 265 -13.00 8.98 7.72
C ALA A 265 -12.92 7.44 7.67
N THR A 266 -11.77 6.89 7.30
CA THR A 266 -11.52 5.44 7.31
C THR A 266 -11.38 4.94 8.75
N ALA A 267 -10.66 5.64 9.61
CA ALA A 267 -10.48 5.32 11.03
C ALA A 267 -11.84 5.27 11.75
N ASP A 268 -12.69 6.27 11.52
CA ASP A 268 -14.04 6.29 12.10
C ASP A 268 -14.87 5.08 11.65
N ALA A 269 -14.82 4.72 10.36
CA ALA A 269 -15.55 3.58 9.83
C ALA A 269 -15.03 2.24 10.40
N LEU A 270 -13.71 2.06 10.53
CA LEU A 270 -13.12 0.85 11.10
C LEU A 270 -13.39 0.74 12.62
N THR A 271 -13.41 1.87 13.34
CA THR A 271 -13.80 1.91 14.75
C THR A 271 -15.23 1.41 14.95
N LEU A 272 -16.17 1.84 14.08
CA LEU A 272 -17.56 1.34 14.13
C LEU A 272 -17.65 -0.15 13.79
N LEU A 273 -16.87 -0.63 12.82
CA LEU A 273 -16.79 -2.06 12.50
C LEU A 273 -16.29 -2.87 13.71
N GLN A 274 -15.24 -2.40 14.37
CA GLN A 274 -14.67 -3.07 15.53
C GLN A 274 -15.64 -3.10 16.71
N ALA A 275 -16.37 -2.02 16.94
CA ALA A 275 -17.41 -1.97 17.98
C ALA A 275 -18.52 -3.00 17.71
N LEU A 276 -18.91 -3.17 16.44
CA LEU A 276 -19.89 -4.19 16.05
C LEU A 276 -19.38 -5.61 16.33
N ILE A 277 -18.15 -5.93 15.90
CA ILE A 277 -17.53 -7.25 16.09
C ILE A 277 -17.39 -7.58 17.59
N ASN A 278 -16.97 -6.62 18.41
CA ASN A 278 -16.80 -6.83 19.84
C ASN A 278 -18.15 -7.07 20.55
N ASN A 279 -19.22 -6.41 20.10
CA ASN A 279 -20.56 -6.60 20.68
C ASN A 279 -21.17 -7.97 20.35
N GLU A 280 -20.82 -8.58 19.20
CA GLU A 280 -21.23 -9.95 18.86
C GLU A 280 -20.53 -11.01 19.73
N SER A 281 -19.42 -10.67 20.36
CA SER A 281 -18.65 -11.55 21.24
C SER A 281 -19.20 -11.60 22.67
N ASP A 282 -20.07 -10.66 23.06
CA ASP A 282 -20.78 -10.67 24.34
C ASP A 282 -22.13 -11.40 24.16
N PRO A 283 -22.33 -12.58 24.78
CA PRO A 283 -23.61 -13.25 24.71
C PRO A 283 -24.69 -12.41 25.42
N VAL A 284 -25.76 -12.09 24.69
CA VAL A 284 -26.99 -11.49 25.25
C VAL A 284 -27.65 -12.40 26.24
#